data_3b3c4d785b239fd83eb0be13f6c9b09e
#
_entry.id   3b3c4d785b239fd83eb0be13f6c9b09e
#
_cell.length_a   1.000
_cell.length_b   1.000
_cell.length_c   1.000
_cell.angle_alpha   90.00
_cell.angle_beta   90.00
_cell.angle_gamma   90.00
#
_symmetry.space_group_name_H-M   'P 1'
#
loop_
_entity.id
_entity.type
_entity.pdbx_description
1 polymer ?
#
loop_
_entity_poly.entity_id
_entity_poly.type
_entity_poly.pdbx_seq_one_letter_code
_entity_poly.pdbx_strand_id
1 'polypeptide(L)'
;GSYIFFDAGLKRLRQDELPDYAAAYDPRSRGWYQLAQASSGQIKTQPYVFFSSKKVGTTIANRANNADAVVGADIRLETLDQSLARQKVTPGTHVVLANQDGLTIADENLARAIKLSAADGKPALPHLADLGIPVLARLAELMPTMDKSGNGLDLALDVDGANWHASLRPVKLEGAKPLFLITAIPDAELMVAAERLMR
;
A
#
# COMPACT_ATOMS: atom_id res chain seq x y z
N GLY A 1 -0.67 -5.01 -27.90
CA GLY A 1 -1.79 -4.89 -26.97
C GLY A 1 -2.73 -3.77 -27.39
N SER A 2 -3.98 -3.86 -26.99
CA SER A 2 -4.97 -2.79 -27.23
C SER A 2 -5.68 -2.41 -25.93
N TYR A 3 -6.04 -1.15 -25.82
CA TYR A 3 -6.92 -0.63 -24.78
C TYR A 3 -8.26 -0.27 -25.37
N ILE A 4 -9.32 -0.74 -24.75
CA ILE A 4 -10.69 -0.40 -25.12
C ILE A 4 -11.29 0.39 -23.96
N PHE A 5 -11.82 1.57 -24.29
CA PHE A 5 -12.44 2.47 -23.32
C PHE A 5 -13.96 2.42 -23.46
N PHE A 6 -14.63 2.34 -22.32
CA PHE A 6 -16.08 2.31 -22.23
C PHE A 6 -16.58 3.49 -21.37
N ASP A 7 -17.80 3.95 -21.64
CA ASP A 7 -18.51 4.85 -20.74
C ASP A 7 -19.15 4.09 -19.55
N ALA A 8 -19.82 4.83 -18.67
CA ALA A 8 -20.50 4.24 -17.50
C ALA A 8 -21.63 3.26 -17.89
N GLY A 9 -22.16 3.35 -19.11
CA GLY A 9 -23.17 2.43 -19.66
C GLY A 9 -22.57 1.24 -20.42
N LEU A 10 -21.24 1.03 -20.30
CA LEU A 10 -20.49 -0.01 -21.00
C LEU A 10 -20.52 0.10 -22.55
N LYS A 11 -20.84 1.29 -23.08
CA LYS A 11 -20.73 1.56 -24.50
C LYS A 11 -19.28 1.87 -24.84
N ARG A 12 -18.74 1.20 -25.86
CA ARG A 12 -17.37 1.43 -26.31
C ARG A 12 -17.21 2.87 -26.84
N LEU A 13 -16.24 3.60 -26.25
CA LEU A 13 -15.88 4.97 -26.65
C LEU A 13 -14.78 4.98 -27.70
N ARG A 14 -13.68 4.26 -27.44
CA ARG A 14 -12.52 4.21 -28.34
C ARG A 14 -11.69 2.93 -28.10
N GLN A 15 -10.78 2.67 -29.04
CA GLN A 15 -9.75 1.65 -28.90
C GLN A 15 -8.42 2.25 -29.33
N ASP A 16 -7.40 2.08 -28.52
CA ASP A 16 -6.04 2.50 -28.78
C ASP A 16 -5.16 1.25 -28.96
N GLU A 17 -4.41 1.17 -30.06
CA GLU A 17 -3.44 0.10 -30.29
C GLU A 17 -2.07 0.51 -29.74
N LEU A 18 -1.47 -0.34 -28.91
CA LEU A 18 -0.17 -0.14 -28.28
C LEU A 18 0.76 -1.31 -28.65
N PRO A 19 1.36 -1.30 -29.85
CA PRO A 19 2.19 -2.41 -30.33
C PRO A 19 3.37 -2.70 -29.41
N ASP A 20 4.04 -1.67 -28.89
CA ASP A 20 5.23 -1.79 -28.06
C ASP A 20 4.92 -2.21 -26.60
N TYR A 21 3.67 -2.08 -26.17
CA TYR A 21 3.27 -2.44 -24.83
C TYR A 21 3.43 -3.95 -24.54
N ALA A 22 3.15 -4.79 -25.52
CA ALA A 22 3.28 -6.24 -25.41
C ALA A 22 4.75 -6.69 -25.21
N ALA A 23 5.72 -5.93 -25.72
CA ALA A 23 7.14 -6.21 -25.53
C ALA A 23 7.60 -5.88 -24.09
N ALA A 24 6.98 -4.86 -23.47
CA ALA A 24 7.32 -4.40 -22.11
C ALA A 24 6.50 -5.06 -21.02
N TYR A 25 5.33 -5.61 -21.35
CA TYR A 25 4.38 -6.15 -20.37
C TYR A 25 3.70 -7.43 -20.86
N ASP A 26 4.06 -8.56 -20.26
CA ASP A 26 3.32 -9.82 -20.39
C ASP A 26 2.52 -10.07 -19.09
N PRO A 27 1.18 -10.02 -19.11
CA PRO A 27 0.36 -10.27 -17.93
C PRO A 27 0.57 -11.67 -17.36
N ARG A 28 0.91 -12.67 -18.17
CA ARG A 28 1.13 -14.06 -17.74
C ARG A 28 2.32 -14.21 -16.81
N SER A 29 3.29 -13.31 -16.90
CA SER A 29 4.44 -13.25 -15.99
C SER A 29 4.15 -12.52 -14.68
N ARG A 30 2.93 -11.99 -14.48
CA ARG A 30 2.57 -11.19 -13.31
C ARG A 30 1.98 -12.06 -12.22
N GLY A 31 2.29 -11.71 -10.96
CA GLY A 31 1.85 -12.48 -9.79
C GLY A 31 0.33 -12.65 -9.69
N TRP A 32 -0.44 -11.62 -10.04
CA TRP A 32 -1.91 -11.72 -10.04
C TRP A 32 -2.44 -12.76 -11.03
N TYR A 33 -1.83 -12.84 -12.22
CA TYR A 33 -2.22 -13.81 -13.24
C TYR A 33 -1.87 -15.24 -12.81
N GLN A 34 -0.62 -15.44 -12.34
CA GLN A 34 -0.14 -16.74 -11.87
C GLN A 34 -0.95 -17.24 -10.67
N LEU A 35 -1.29 -16.35 -9.74
CA LEU A 35 -2.12 -16.67 -8.59
C LEU A 35 -3.53 -17.10 -9.02
N ALA A 36 -4.15 -16.39 -9.98
CA ALA A 36 -5.46 -16.75 -10.51
C ALA A 36 -5.43 -18.06 -11.31
N GLN A 37 -4.37 -18.33 -12.07
CA GLN A 37 -4.19 -19.60 -12.78
C GLN A 37 -4.08 -20.79 -11.84
N ALA A 38 -3.41 -20.62 -10.70
CA ALA A 38 -3.22 -21.67 -9.70
C ALA A 38 -4.44 -21.89 -8.80
N SER A 39 -5.44 -21.00 -8.85
CA SER A 39 -6.62 -21.04 -7.98
C SER A 39 -7.84 -21.60 -8.71
N SER A 40 -8.71 -22.28 -7.96
CA SER A 40 -10.02 -22.76 -8.45
C SER A 40 -11.14 -21.71 -8.37
N GLY A 41 -10.88 -20.54 -7.77
CA GLY A 41 -11.86 -19.48 -7.56
C GLY A 41 -11.25 -18.08 -7.66
N GLN A 42 -12.05 -17.09 -7.30
CA GLN A 42 -11.61 -15.71 -7.28
C GLN A 42 -10.46 -15.50 -6.27
N ILE A 43 -9.44 -14.79 -6.69
CA ILE A 43 -8.32 -14.37 -5.84
C ILE A 43 -8.31 -12.87 -5.65
N LYS A 44 -7.64 -12.44 -4.58
CA LYS A 44 -7.27 -11.05 -4.32
C LYS A 44 -5.78 -11.00 -3.98
N THR A 45 -5.04 -10.14 -4.66
CA THR A 45 -3.61 -9.97 -4.36
C THR A 45 -3.40 -9.17 -3.08
N GLN A 46 -2.22 -9.30 -2.48
CA GLN A 46 -1.72 -8.26 -1.59
C GLN A 46 -1.54 -6.95 -2.39
N PRO A 47 -1.56 -5.78 -1.74
CA PRO A 47 -1.22 -4.52 -2.40
C PRO A 47 0.15 -4.58 -3.07
N TYR A 48 0.25 -4.03 -4.28
CA TYR A 48 1.49 -3.93 -5.05
C TYR A 48 1.47 -2.72 -5.98
N VAL A 49 2.60 -2.37 -6.58
CA VAL A 49 2.68 -1.26 -7.52
C VAL A 49 2.32 -1.73 -8.93
N PHE A 50 1.30 -1.13 -9.53
CA PHE A 50 0.90 -1.41 -10.92
C PHE A 50 1.99 -0.98 -11.91
N PHE A 51 2.28 -1.85 -12.86
CA PHE A 51 3.34 -1.61 -13.85
C PHE A 51 3.10 -0.37 -14.69
N SER A 52 1.89 -0.18 -15.19
CA SER A 52 1.55 0.90 -16.12
C SER A 52 1.37 2.26 -15.44
N SER A 53 0.62 2.28 -14.34
CA SER A 53 0.25 3.53 -13.67
C SER A 53 1.23 3.98 -12.58
N LYS A 54 2.13 3.08 -12.13
CA LYS A 54 3.02 3.28 -10.97
C LYS A 54 2.26 3.61 -9.67
N LYS A 55 0.97 3.27 -9.63
CA LYS A 55 0.10 3.47 -8.46
C LYS A 55 0.00 2.19 -7.66
N VAL A 56 -0.22 2.33 -6.34
CA VAL A 56 -0.46 1.18 -5.46
C VAL A 56 -1.91 0.73 -5.59
N GLY A 57 -2.10 -0.57 -5.64
CA GLY A 57 -3.41 -1.18 -5.71
C GLY A 57 -3.41 -2.66 -5.46
N THR A 58 -4.56 -3.26 -5.57
CA THR A 58 -4.78 -4.71 -5.48
C THR A 58 -5.55 -5.17 -6.71
N THR A 59 -5.30 -6.38 -7.16
CA THR A 59 -6.04 -6.99 -8.27
C THR A 59 -6.94 -8.10 -7.73
N ILE A 60 -8.21 -8.04 -8.09
CA ILE A 60 -9.14 -9.15 -7.96
C ILE A 60 -9.12 -9.88 -9.30
N ALA A 61 -8.90 -11.18 -9.31
CA ALA A 61 -8.85 -11.93 -10.55
C ALA A 61 -9.51 -13.30 -10.41
N ASN A 62 -9.97 -13.83 -11.54
CA ASN A 62 -10.56 -15.15 -11.65
C ASN A 62 -10.15 -15.81 -12.97
N ARG A 63 -9.86 -17.09 -12.91
CA ARG A 63 -9.69 -17.92 -14.11
C ARG A 63 -11.05 -18.26 -14.71
N ALA A 64 -11.20 -18.12 -16.01
CA ALA A 64 -12.41 -18.52 -16.71
C ALA A 64 -12.54 -20.06 -16.75
N ASN A 65 -13.72 -20.57 -16.46
CA ASN A 65 -13.96 -22.01 -16.33
C ASN A 65 -13.73 -22.80 -17.63
N ASN A 66 -13.97 -22.19 -18.78
CA ASN A 66 -13.97 -22.83 -20.08
C ASN A 66 -12.96 -22.26 -21.07
N ALA A 67 -12.00 -21.47 -20.60
CA ALA A 67 -11.00 -20.85 -21.45
C ALA A 67 -9.66 -20.71 -20.72
N ASP A 68 -8.57 -20.71 -21.48
CA ASP A 68 -7.24 -20.35 -20.96
C ASP A 68 -7.11 -18.84 -20.79
N ALA A 69 -8.09 -18.25 -20.11
CA ALA A 69 -8.18 -16.83 -19.86
C ALA A 69 -8.28 -16.54 -18.37
N VAL A 70 -7.71 -15.40 -17.97
CA VAL A 70 -7.86 -14.82 -16.64
C VAL A 70 -8.45 -13.43 -16.80
N VAL A 71 -9.50 -13.15 -16.04
CA VAL A 71 -10.08 -11.81 -15.93
C VAL A 71 -9.58 -11.19 -14.64
N GLY A 72 -9.04 -9.97 -14.72
CA GLY A 72 -8.55 -9.21 -13.57
C GLY A 72 -9.16 -7.81 -13.54
N ALA A 73 -9.43 -7.32 -12.34
CA ALA A 73 -9.87 -5.96 -12.07
C ALA A 73 -8.94 -5.32 -11.04
N ASP A 74 -8.37 -4.17 -11.41
CA ASP A 74 -7.48 -3.41 -10.56
C ASP A 74 -8.26 -2.41 -9.71
N ILE A 75 -7.99 -2.41 -8.41
CA ILE A 75 -8.51 -1.44 -7.43
C ILE A 75 -7.34 -0.59 -6.97
N ARG A 76 -7.36 0.69 -7.30
CA ARG A 76 -6.34 1.65 -6.86
C ARG A 76 -6.59 2.11 -5.44
N LEU A 77 -5.52 2.27 -4.66
CA LEU A 77 -5.57 2.68 -3.25
C LEU A 77 -5.20 4.16 -3.04
N GLU A 78 -5.21 4.98 -4.11
CA GLU A 78 -4.82 6.41 -4.06
C GLU A 78 -5.64 7.24 -3.05
N THR A 79 -6.90 6.87 -2.83
CA THR A 79 -7.76 7.56 -1.87
C THR A 79 -7.31 7.34 -0.42
N LEU A 80 -6.52 6.29 -0.15
CA LEU A 80 -5.99 6.03 1.19
C LEU A 80 -4.97 7.09 1.59
N ASP A 81 -4.05 7.48 0.71
CA ASP A 81 -3.01 8.47 1.00
C ASP A 81 -3.65 9.79 1.48
N GLN A 82 -4.68 10.26 0.77
CA GLN A 82 -5.42 11.46 1.15
C GLN A 82 -6.21 11.30 2.47
N SER A 83 -6.74 10.10 2.70
CA SER A 83 -7.47 9.81 3.93
C SER A 83 -6.53 9.78 5.13
N LEU A 84 -5.34 9.19 4.99
CA LEU A 84 -4.32 9.15 6.03
C LEU A 84 -3.78 10.56 6.34
N ALA A 85 -3.55 11.39 5.32
CA ALA A 85 -3.11 12.76 5.51
C ALA A 85 -4.09 13.60 6.37
N ARG A 86 -5.40 13.31 6.26
CA ARG A 86 -6.44 13.97 7.07
C ARG A 86 -6.51 13.49 8.52
N GLN A 87 -5.90 12.35 8.84
CA GLN A 87 -5.86 11.78 10.20
C GLN A 87 -4.71 12.33 11.05
N LYS A 88 -3.89 13.21 10.49
CA LYS A 88 -2.80 13.85 11.23
C LYS A 88 -3.35 14.69 12.37
N VAL A 89 -2.91 14.40 13.59
CA VAL A 89 -3.29 15.14 14.79
C VAL A 89 -2.51 16.44 14.90
N THR A 90 -1.26 16.43 14.48
CA THR A 90 -0.35 17.57 14.47
C THR A 90 0.42 17.61 13.16
N PRO A 91 1.06 18.73 12.78
CA PRO A 91 1.82 18.84 11.53
C PRO A 91 2.93 17.79 11.38
N GLY A 92 3.62 17.45 12.48
CA GLY A 92 4.68 16.43 12.50
C GLY A 92 4.18 15.00 12.64
N THR A 93 2.86 14.77 12.73
CA THR A 93 2.30 13.42 12.78
C THR A 93 2.56 12.67 11.48
N HIS A 94 3.03 11.43 11.57
CA HIS A 94 3.09 10.48 10.46
C HIS A 94 1.98 9.44 10.63
N VAL A 95 1.20 9.22 9.57
CA VAL A 95 0.16 8.18 9.52
C VAL A 95 0.41 7.33 8.28
N VAL A 96 0.74 6.06 8.49
CA VAL A 96 1.19 5.15 7.44
C VAL A 96 0.43 3.83 7.52
N LEU A 97 0.09 3.27 6.39
CA LEU A 97 -0.40 1.89 6.29
C LEU A 97 0.71 1.01 5.74
N ALA A 98 1.08 -0.04 6.47
CA ALA A 98 2.12 -0.98 6.07
C ALA A 98 1.63 -2.43 6.18
N ASN A 99 2.27 -3.35 5.47
CA ASN A 99 2.04 -4.78 5.67
C ASN A 99 2.91 -5.33 6.81
N GLN A 100 2.75 -6.60 7.14
CA GLN A 100 3.50 -7.28 8.21
C GLN A 100 5.02 -7.36 7.95
N ASP A 101 5.45 -7.20 6.71
CA ASP A 101 6.85 -7.24 6.30
C ASP A 101 7.47 -5.81 6.28
N GLY A 102 6.74 -4.80 6.74
CA GLY A 102 7.18 -3.41 6.79
C GLY A 102 7.13 -2.68 5.44
N LEU A 103 6.50 -3.26 4.41
CA LEU A 103 6.32 -2.58 3.14
C LEU A 103 5.18 -1.57 3.23
N THR A 104 5.43 -0.35 2.79
CA THR A 104 4.48 0.77 2.85
C THR A 104 3.42 0.64 1.77
N ILE A 105 2.16 0.61 2.18
CA ILE A 105 0.99 0.47 1.31
C ILE A 105 0.36 1.83 1.01
N ALA A 106 0.34 2.72 2.00
CA ALA A 106 -0.15 4.10 1.85
C ALA A 106 0.60 5.04 2.80
N ASP A 107 0.98 6.19 2.28
CA ASP A 107 1.63 7.32 2.97
C ASP A 107 1.42 8.58 2.12
N GLU A 108 1.37 9.76 2.72
CA GLU A 108 1.15 11.02 2.00
C GLU A 108 2.18 11.30 0.89
N ASN A 109 3.38 10.73 0.99
CA ASN A 109 4.47 10.89 0.04
C ASN A 109 4.84 9.59 -0.71
N LEU A 110 4.02 8.53 -0.60
CA LEU A 110 4.32 7.20 -1.12
C LEU A 110 4.75 7.22 -2.59
N ALA A 111 4.07 8.00 -3.43
CA ALA A 111 4.36 8.08 -4.86
C ALA A 111 5.81 8.52 -5.16
N ARG A 112 6.42 9.32 -4.28
CA ARG A 112 7.83 9.77 -4.41
C ARG A 112 8.82 8.71 -3.95
N ALA A 113 8.39 7.83 -3.05
CA ALA A 113 9.24 6.78 -2.48
C ALA A 113 9.27 5.49 -3.33
N ILE A 114 8.32 5.31 -4.25
CA ILE A 114 8.29 4.16 -5.15
C ILE A 114 9.50 4.21 -6.08
N LYS A 115 10.33 3.17 -6.04
CA LYS A 115 11.52 2.99 -6.88
C LYS A 115 11.40 1.72 -7.70
N LEU A 116 12.24 1.59 -8.72
CA LEU A 116 12.38 0.32 -9.42
C LEU A 116 13.21 -0.65 -8.56
N SER A 117 12.73 -1.89 -8.46
CA SER A 117 13.48 -2.97 -7.80
C SER A 117 14.79 -3.22 -8.52
N ALA A 118 15.88 -3.33 -7.78
CA ALA A 118 17.20 -3.66 -8.33
C ALA A 118 17.24 -5.10 -8.90
N ALA A 119 16.36 -5.98 -8.43
CA ALA A 119 16.34 -7.38 -8.84
C ALA A 119 15.72 -7.61 -10.22
N ASP A 120 14.66 -6.87 -10.56
CA ASP A 120 13.88 -7.14 -11.78
C ASP A 120 13.44 -5.87 -12.54
N GLY A 121 13.89 -4.70 -12.10
CA GLY A 121 13.54 -3.41 -12.70
C GLY A 121 12.07 -3.03 -12.60
N LYS A 122 11.26 -3.76 -11.80
CA LYS A 122 9.84 -3.48 -11.63
C LYS A 122 9.60 -2.49 -10.49
N PRO A 123 8.52 -1.70 -10.55
CA PRO A 123 8.15 -0.85 -9.44
C PRO A 123 7.89 -1.68 -8.18
N ALA A 124 8.50 -1.27 -7.06
CA ALA A 124 8.38 -1.96 -5.78
C ALA A 124 7.87 -1.00 -4.70
N LEU A 125 7.13 -1.56 -3.73
CA LEU A 125 6.74 -0.82 -2.53
C LEU A 125 7.98 -0.52 -1.69
N PRO A 126 8.15 0.73 -1.20
CA PRO A 126 9.24 1.05 -0.30
C PRO A 126 9.02 0.40 1.07
N HIS A 127 10.08 0.03 1.73
CA HIS A 127 10.03 -0.33 3.15
C HIS A 127 9.88 0.92 4.01
N LEU A 128 9.28 0.81 5.20
CA LEU A 128 9.15 1.94 6.15
C LEU A 128 10.48 2.63 6.41
N ALA A 129 11.57 1.85 6.52
CA ALA A 129 12.92 2.38 6.71
C ALA A 129 13.43 3.24 5.54
N ASP A 130 12.89 3.03 4.33
CA ASP A 130 13.32 3.74 3.11
C ASP A 130 12.59 5.07 2.89
N LEU A 131 11.62 5.39 3.74
CA LEU A 131 10.86 6.65 3.65
C LEU A 131 11.68 7.88 4.10
N GLY A 132 12.86 7.67 4.72
CA GLY A 132 13.71 8.76 5.20
C GLY A 132 13.20 9.44 6.47
N ILE A 133 12.31 8.78 7.22
CA ILE A 133 11.69 9.26 8.46
C ILE A 133 12.22 8.39 9.61
N PRO A 134 13.09 8.93 10.49
CA PRO A 134 13.78 8.11 11.50
C PRO A 134 12.85 7.30 12.42
N VAL A 135 11.73 7.88 12.87
CA VAL A 135 10.79 7.16 13.72
C VAL A 135 10.12 5.98 13.00
N LEU A 136 9.84 6.10 11.70
CA LEU A 136 9.27 4.99 10.92
C LEU A 136 10.31 3.90 10.67
N ALA A 137 11.57 4.25 10.46
CA ALA A 137 12.67 3.29 10.39
C ALA A 137 12.80 2.50 11.69
N ARG A 138 12.74 3.18 12.83
CA ARG A 138 12.77 2.52 14.16
C ARG A 138 11.57 1.60 14.38
N LEU A 139 10.38 2.02 13.96
CA LEU A 139 9.17 1.19 14.05
C LEU A 139 9.26 -0.05 13.14
N ALA A 140 9.86 0.07 11.96
CA ALA A 140 10.09 -1.06 11.07
C ALA A 140 10.93 -2.17 11.71
N GLU A 141 11.94 -1.82 12.51
CA GLU A 141 12.77 -2.78 13.26
C GLU A 141 11.97 -3.52 14.34
N LEU A 142 10.97 -2.88 14.91
CA LEU A 142 10.14 -3.46 15.97
C LEU A 142 9.00 -4.35 15.42
N MET A 143 8.53 -4.14 14.20
CA MET A 143 7.41 -4.88 13.62
C MET A 143 7.56 -6.40 13.63
N PRO A 144 8.74 -7.00 13.34
CA PRO A 144 8.90 -8.45 13.38
C PRO A 144 8.73 -9.07 14.78
N THR A 145 8.97 -8.29 15.83
CA THR A 145 8.87 -8.73 17.24
C THR A 145 7.47 -8.56 17.82
N MET A 146 6.56 -7.91 17.07
CA MET A 146 5.22 -7.64 17.56
C MET A 146 4.35 -8.88 17.63
N ASP A 147 3.54 -8.94 18.69
CA ASP A 147 2.50 -9.95 18.80
C ASP A 147 1.46 -9.80 17.68
N LYS A 148 1.33 -10.86 16.88
CA LYS A 148 0.37 -10.93 15.76
C LYS A 148 -1.05 -11.29 16.23
N SER A 149 -1.30 -11.37 17.54
CA SER A 149 -2.59 -11.78 18.14
C SER A 149 -3.73 -10.79 17.91
N GLY A 150 -3.45 -9.64 17.34
CA GLY A 150 -4.45 -8.66 16.93
C GLY A 150 -4.71 -7.56 17.95
N ASN A 151 -3.95 -7.49 19.02
CA ASN A 151 -3.91 -6.34 19.91
C ASN A 151 -3.01 -5.26 19.30
N GLY A 152 -3.47 -4.02 19.28
CA GLY A 152 -2.62 -2.89 18.89
C GLY A 152 -1.49 -2.70 19.93
N LEU A 153 -0.45 -1.99 19.52
CA LEU A 153 0.69 -1.63 20.35
C LEU A 153 0.80 -0.11 20.45
N ASP A 154 1.00 0.40 21.67
CA ASP A 154 1.35 1.79 21.94
C ASP A 154 2.76 1.85 22.52
N LEU A 155 3.58 2.75 21.99
CA LEU A 155 4.99 2.89 22.33
C LEU A 155 5.34 4.34 22.56
N ALA A 156 6.19 4.59 23.57
CA ALA A 156 6.97 5.81 23.67
C ALA A 156 8.38 5.50 23.20
N LEU A 157 8.90 6.29 22.26
CA LEU A 157 10.20 6.07 21.63
C LEU A 157 11.02 7.35 21.70
N ASP A 158 12.32 7.22 22.06
CA ASP A 158 13.31 8.25 21.78
C ASP A 158 14.00 7.90 20.44
N VAL A 159 13.99 8.83 19.52
CA VAL A 159 14.64 8.69 18.23
C VAL A 159 15.42 9.97 17.95
N ASP A 160 16.74 9.86 17.91
CA ASP A 160 17.68 10.99 17.70
C ASP A 160 17.47 12.15 18.69
N GLY A 161 17.12 11.82 19.95
CA GLY A 161 16.86 12.81 21.01
C GLY A 161 15.49 13.48 20.94
N ALA A 162 14.61 13.03 20.08
CA ALA A 162 13.20 13.44 20.02
C ALA A 162 12.31 12.32 20.56
N ASN A 163 11.39 12.67 21.46
CA ASN A 163 10.40 11.74 22.00
C ASN A 163 9.17 11.66 21.10
N TRP A 164 8.70 10.44 20.88
CA TRP A 164 7.58 10.13 20.01
C TRP A 164 6.59 9.22 20.71
N HIS A 165 5.30 9.51 20.53
CA HIS A 165 4.24 8.53 20.76
C HIS A 165 3.92 7.82 19.45
N ALA A 166 4.03 6.49 19.44
CA ALA A 166 3.70 5.66 18.30
C ALA A 166 2.61 4.64 18.66
N SER A 167 1.73 4.41 17.71
CA SER A 167 0.69 3.40 17.82
C SER A 167 0.67 2.56 16.54
N LEU A 168 0.56 1.23 16.70
CA LEU A 168 0.41 0.27 15.63
C LEU A 168 -0.91 -0.48 15.84
N ARG A 169 -1.82 -0.35 14.88
CA ARG A 169 -3.15 -0.98 14.96
C ARG A 169 -3.34 -1.94 13.79
N PRO A 170 -3.63 -3.22 14.02
CA PRO A 170 -3.90 -4.15 12.94
C PRO A 170 -5.22 -3.81 12.26
N VAL A 171 -5.19 -3.74 10.94
CA VAL A 171 -6.35 -3.61 10.07
C VAL A 171 -6.58 -4.96 9.41
N LYS A 172 -7.62 -5.66 9.83
CA LYS A 172 -7.98 -6.97 9.28
C LYS A 172 -8.74 -6.77 7.96
N LEU A 173 -8.25 -7.41 6.92
CA LEU A 173 -8.91 -7.47 5.63
C LEU A 173 -9.37 -8.91 5.40
N GLU A 174 -10.63 -9.07 5.05
CA GLU A 174 -11.18 -10.40 4.76
C GLU A 174 -10.44 -11.08 3.61
N GLY A 175 -9.98 -12.31 3.82
CA GLY A 175 -9.24 -13.08 2.82
C GLY A 175 -7.82 -12.59 2.51
N ALA A 176 -7.26 -11.65 3.30
CA ALA A 176 -5.91 -11.12 3.10
C ALA A 176 -5.10 -11.11 4.40
N LYS A 177 -3.76 -11.02 4.28
CA LYS A 177 -2.89 -10.80 5.43
C LYS A 177 -3.19 -9.43 6.05
N PRO A 178 -3.11 -9.29 7.38
CA PRO A 178 -3.38 -8.03 8.06
C PRO A 178 -2.43 -6.93 7.60
N LEU A 179 -2.94 -5.72 7.53
CA LEU A 179 -2.17 -4.50 7.43
C LEU A 179 -2.05 -3.85 8.82
N PHE A 180 -1.14 -2.91 8.96
CA PHE A 180 -0.94 -2.16 10.19
C PHE A 180 -1.08 -0.68 9.91
N LEU A 181 -2.03 -0.03 10.58
CA LEU A 181 -2.10 1.42 10.66
C LEU A 181 -1.09 1.88 11.71
N ILE A 182 -0.10 2.61 11.28
CA ILE A 182 0.98 3.14 12.10
C ILE A 182 0.76 4.64 12.24
N THR A 183 0.74 5.12 13.48
CA THR A 183 0.70 6.55 13.78
C THR A 183 1.89 6.89 14.66
N ALA A 184 2.66 7.92 14.30
CA ALA A 184 3.75 8.45 15.12
C ALA A 184 3.58 9.95 15.29
N ILE A 185 3.56 10.43 16.53
CA ILE A 185 3.30 11.82 16.91
C ILE A 185 4.48 12.32 17.74
N PRO A 186 5.11 13.47 17.39
CA PRO A 186 6.12 14.07 18.24
C PRO A 186 5.52 14.54 19.58
N ASP A 187 6.13 14.16 20.70
CA ASP A 187 5.66 14.56 22.03
C ASP A 187 5.54 16.06 22.19
N ALA A 188 6.53 16.79 21.68
CA ALA A 188 6.55 18.24 21.75
C ALA A 188 5.29 18.88 21.10
N GLU A 189 4.81 18.31 20.00
CA GLU A 189 3.60 18.81 19.32
C GLU A 189 2.32 18.35 20.00
N LEU A 190 2.32 17.16 20.61
CA LEU A 190 1.18 16.62 21.35
C LEU A 190 0.86 17.48 22.57
N MET A 191 1.90 17.90 23.30
CA MET A 191 1.74 18.79 24.47
C MET A 191 1.16 20.14 24.08
N VAL A 192 1.61 20.76 23.00
CA VAL A 192 1.08 22.02 22.47
C VAL A 192 -0.39 21.88 22.07
N ALA A 193 -0.75 20.77 21.43
CA ALA A 193 -2.14 20.52 21.04
C ALA A 193 -3.06 20.34 22.26
N ALA A 194 -2.60 19.63 23.31
CA ALA A 194 -3.34 19.44 24.56
C ALA A 194 -3.58 20.78 25.29
N GLU A 195 -2.59 21.65 25.37
CA GLU A 195 -2.71 22.97 26.00
C GLU A 195 -3.74 23.87 25.31
N ARG A 196 -3.86 23.77 23.98
CA ARG A 196 -4.86 24.53 23.19
C ARG A 196 -6.29 24.08 23.44
N LEU A 197 -6.50 22.80 23.78
CA LEU A 197 -7.82 22.26 24.07
C LEU A 197 -8.30 22.58 25.49
N MET A 198 -7.39 22.96 26.40
CA MET A 198 -7.71 23.31 27.80
C MET A 198 -7.96 24.81 28.02
N ARG A 199 -7.82 25.63 27.02
CA ARG A 199 -8.13 27.07 27.00
C ARG A 199 -9.48 27.36 26.35
#